data_f6312aee116cae725976f7740109b5eb
#
_entry.id   f6312aee116cae725976f7740109b5eb
#
_cell.length_a   1.000
_cell.length_b   1.000
_cell.length_c   1.000
_cell.angle_alpha   90.00
_cell.angle_beta   90.00
_cell.angle_gamma   90.00
#
_symmetry.space_group_name_H-M   'P 1'
#
loop_
_entity.id
_entity.type
_entity.pdbx_description
1 polymer ?
#
loop_
_entity_poly.entity_id
_entity_poly.type
_entity_poly.pdbx_seq_one_letter_code
_entity_poly.pdbx_strand_id
1 'polypeptide(L)'
;GLYPIQTHIRVDFMVLAMNQIINLAAKYKYMFGGSFKVPMLIRAVVGRSWGQGPQHSQSLQSLFSHIPGLTVIMPSTASQVLRSYRHALNNFQSPVISIEHRLLYDMIFYEKTENQSGDNAFSARIVQQGDGVTIVATSYMVEEAQKAAKWVKEQQGIHVEIIDLHVVSHVDHDLIFESVTKTGRLIIADTSWLPYGVCAEVCRGIMERNPNILRNPVIQLGMQHAPCPTSHVLED
;
A
#
# COMPACT_ATOMS: atom_id res chain seq x y z
N GLY A 1 1.85 -14.44 26.37
CA GLY A 1 2.49 -13.15 26.39
C GLY A 1 1.59 -12.05 25.86
N LEU A 2 2.08 -10.82 25.87
CA LEU A 2 1.39 -9.67 25.29
C LEU A 2 1.73 -9.56 23.81
N TYR A 3 0.80 -9.02 23.01
CA TYR A 3 1.04 -8.64 21.63
C TYR A 3 1.18 -7.11 21.59
N PRO A 4 2.40 -6.55 21.39
CA PRO A 4 2.59 -5.11 21.40
C PRO A 4 2.07 -4.46 20.13
N ILE A 5 1.42 -3.30 20.28
CA ILE A 5 1.09 -2.38 19.19
C ILE A 5 1.88 -1.11 19.44
N GLN A 6 2.89 -0.86 18.61
CA GLN A 6 3.72 0.33 18.67
C GLN A 6 3.29 1.32 17.62
N THR A 7 3.20 2.61 17.98
CA THR A 7 2.80 3.67 17.04
C THR A 7 3.91 4.69 16.84
N HIS A 8 4.25 4.94 15.58
CA HIS A 8 5.07 6.07 15.14
C HIS A 8 4.15 7.09 14.47
N ILE A 9 4.03 8.29 15.08
CA ILE A 9 3.12 9.33 14.59
C ILE A 9 3.50 9.77 13.17
N ARG A 10 4.80 9.64 12.83
CA ARG A 10 5.32 9.79 11.47
C ARG A 10 6.26 8.64 11.15
N VAL A 11 6.13 8.08 9.93
CA VAL A 11 7.02 7.03 9.42
C VAL A 11 8.48 7.49 9.37
N ASP A 12 8.69 8.78 9.16
CA ASP A 12 10.01 9.43 9.13
C ASP A 12 10.85 9.07 10.36
N PHE A 13 10.25 9.06 11.54
CA PHE A 13 10.94 8.75 12.79
C PHE A 13 11.03 7.26 13.12
N MET A 14 10.31 6.41 12.39
CA MET A 14 10.47 4.97 12.51
C MET A 14 11.89 4.53 12.08
N VAL A 15 12.55 5.33 11.26
CA VAL A 15 13.95 5.13 10.84
C VAL A 15 14.92 5.09 12.05
N LEU A 16 14.62 5.75 13.15
CA LEU A 16 15.40 5.66 14.39
C LEU A 16 15.42 4.23 15.00
N ALA A 17 14.41 3.43 14.71
CA ALA A 17 14.28 2.05 15.17
C ALA A 17 14.69 1.00 14.11
N MET A 18 15.36 1.41 13.02
CA MET A 18 15.66 0.52 11.89
C MET A 18 16.47 -0.72 12.28
N ASN A 19 17.46 -0.57 13.16
CA ASN A 19 18.23 -1.73 13.62
C ASN A 19 17.34 -2.75 14.34
N GLN A 20 16.47 -2.30 15.23
CA GLN A 20 15.57 -3.18 15.99
C GLN A 20 14.54 -3.84 15.08
N ILE A 21 14.04 -3.12 14.10
CA ILE A 21 13.03 -3.63 13.15
C ILE A 21 13.67 -4.61 12.17
N ILE A 22 14.75 -4.19 11.49
CA ILE A 22 15.35 -4.93 10.37
C ILE A 22 16.24 -6.08 10.84
N ASN A 23 17.15 -5.80 11.79
CA ASN A 23 18.20 -6.76 12.17
C ASN A 23 17.74 -7.71 13.29
N LEU A 24 16.77 -7.31 14.10
CA LEU A 24 16.27 -8.13 15.20
C LEU A 24 14.87 -8.67 14.91
N ALA A 25 13.84 -7.84 14.94
CA ALA A 25 12.46 -8.29 14.87
C ALA A 25 12.13 -9.06 13.59
N ALA A 26 12.58 -8.60 12.43
CA ALA A 26 12.38 -9.26 11.15
C ALA A 26 13.14 -10.60 11.02
N LYS A 27 14.23 -10.80 11.77
CA LYS A 27 15.16 -11.92 11.56
C LYS A 27 15.04 -13.03 12.60
N TYR A 28 14.60 -12.73 13.82
CA TYR A 28 14.62 -13.68 14.93
C TYR A 28 13.91 -15.00 14.62
N LYS A 29 12.73 -14.95 14.01
CA LYS A 29 12.01 -16.17 13.64
C LYS A 29 12.85 -17.07 12.73
N TYR A 30 13.53 -16.50 11.73
CA TYR A 30 14.38 -17.24 10.81
C TYR A 30 15.66 -17.74 11.50
N MET A 31 16.36 -16.86 12.22
CA MET A 31 17.63 -17.17 12.88
C MET A 31 17.53 -18.32 13.89
N PHE A 32 16.38 -18.44 14.56
CA PHE A 32 16.15 -19.45 15.59
C PHE A 32 15.22 -20.58 15.12
N GLY A 33 15.12 -20.82 13.82
CA GLY A 33 14.35 -21.93 13.25
C GLY A 33 12.86 -21.95 13.67
N GLY A 34 12.27 -20.79 13.91
CA GLY A 34 10.88 -20.65 14.34
C GLY A 34 10.63 -20.78 15.84
N SER A 35 11.67 -21.10 16.66
CA SER A 35 11.55 -21.22 18.11
C SER A 35 11.23 -19.91 18.81
N PHE A 36 11.69 -18.79 18.24
CA PHE A 36 11.38 -17.44 18.72
C PHE A 36 10.46 -16.74 17.72
N LYS A 37 9.38 -16.18 18.24
CA LYS A 37 8.38 -15.40 17.51
C LYS A 37 8.47 -13.96 17.95
N VAL A 38 8.27 -13.04 17.03
CA VAL A 38 8.19 -11.59 17.33
C VAL A 38 6.84 -11.06 16.81
N PRO A 39 5.73 -11.49 17.43
CA PRO A 39 4.41 -11.01 17.04
C PRO A 39 4.22 -9.59 17.53
N MET A 40 4.21 -8.63 16.62
CA MET A 40 3.97 -7.22 16.93
C MET A 40 3.35 -6.49 15.74
N LEU A 41 2.56 -5.47 16.04
CA LEU A 41 2.04 -4.54 15.07
C LEU A 41 2.72 -3.19 15.24
N ILE A 42 3.32 -2.69 14.17
CA ILE A 42 3.93 -1.36 14.13
C ILE A 42 3.04 -0.49 13.25
N ARG A 43 2.42 0.53 13.84
CA ARG A 43 1.66 1.55 13.11
C ARG A 43 2.57 2.71 12.77
N ALA A 44 2.51 3.18 11.53
CA ALA A 44 3.22 4.38 11.11
C ALA A 44 2.32 5.27 10.24
N VAL A 45 2.41 6.59 10.42
CA VAL A 45 1.57 7.54 9.70
C VAL A 45 2.38 8.20 8.60
N VAL A 46 1.80 8.25 7.40
CA VAL A 46 2.32 8.97 6.22
C VAL A 46 1.34 10.06 5.77
N GLY A 47 1.76 10.86 4.83
CA GLY A 47 0.96 11.90 4.19
C GLY A 47 1.61 13.26 4.24
N ARG A 48 1.19 14.13 3.33
CA ARG A 48 1.67 15.50 3.13
C ARG A 48 0.48 16.44 2.90
N SER A 49 0.70 17.64 2.42
CA SER A 49 -0.32 18.65 2.06
C SER A 49 -0.80 19.54 3.21
N TRP A 50 -0.01 19.67 4.28
CA TRP A 50 -0.28 20.62 5.38
C TRP A 50 0.99 21.30 5.93
N GLY A 51 2.02 21.48 5.07
CA GLY A 51 3.18 22.29 5.36
C GLY A 51 4.18 21.72 6.36
N GLN A 52 4.23 20.40 6.55
CA GLN A 52 5.17 19.77 7.50
C GLN A 52 6.60 19.64 6.97
N GLY A 53 6.80 19.81 5.66
CA GLY A 53 8.11 19.83 5.03
C GLY A 53 8.80 18.46 4.95
N PRO A 54 10.08 18.45 4.54
CA PRO A 54 10.77 17.24 4.09
C PRO A 54 10.97 16.17 5.16
N GLN A 55 11.07 16.54 6.42
CA GLN A 55 11.36 15.62 7.53
C GLN A 55 10.11 14.94 8.11
N HIS A 56 8.91 15.35 7.68
CA HIS A 56 7.64 14.85 8.24
C HIS A 56 6.65 14.44 7.16
N SER A 57 7.09 14.31 5.92
CA SER A 57 6.21 14.07 4.77
C SER A 57 6.72 12.97 3.83
N GLN A 58 7.63 12.14 4.32
CA GLN A 58 8.13 11.01 3.54
C GLN A 58 7.12 9.86 3.50
N SER A 59 7.17 9.08 2.44
CA SER A 59 6.43 7.82 2.30
C SER A 59 7.44 6.69 2.10
N LEU A 60 7.74 5.96 3.18
CA LEU A 60 8.86 5.03 3.26
C LEU A 60 8.44 3.55 3.18
N GLN A 61 7.23 3.25 2.68
CA GLN A 61 6.70 1.89 2.59
C GLN A 61 7.64 0.92 1.86
N SER A 62 8.27 1.35 0.77
CA SER A 62 9.17 0.52 -0.03
C SER A 62 10.43 0.10 0.73
N LEU A 63 10.94 0.98 1.60
CA LEU A 63 12.10 0.68 2.44
C LEU A 63 11.84 -0.53 3.34
N PHE A 64 10.66 -0.61 3.95
CA PHE A 64 10.28 -1.72 4.83
C PHE A 64 9.80 -2.94 4.04
N SER A 65 9.14 -2.73 2.90
CA SER A 65 8.67 -3.81 2.03
C SER A 65 9.81 -4.63 1.43
N HIS A 66 10.98 -4.03 1.26
CA HIS A 66 12.19 -4.71 0.77
C HIS A 66 12.78 -5.72 1.76
N ILE A 67 12.39 -5.69 3.04
CA ILE A 67 13.04 -6.45 4.10
C ILE A 67 12.35 -7.80 4.33
N PRO A 68 13.01 -8.94 4.02
CA PRO A 68 12.46 -10.26 4.32
C PRO A 68 12.19 -10.45 5.83
N GLY A 69 11.00 -10.95 6.14
CA GLY A 69 10.53 -11.16 7.52
C GLY A 69 9.61 -10.05 8.03
N LEU A 70 9.40 -8.97 7.26
CA LEU A 70 8.38 -7.97 7.51
C LEU A 70 7.18 -8.16 6.58
N THR A 71 5.99 -7.93 7.10
CA THR A 71 4.78 -7.76 6.30
C THR A 71 4.35 -6.30 6.39
N VAL A 72 4.21 -5.63 5.25
CA VAL A 72 3.85 -4.21 5.17
C VAL A 72 2.49 -4.06 4.49
N ILE A 73 1.57 -3.41 5.18
CA ILE A 73 0.22 -3.12 4.70
C ILE A 73 -0.03 -1.61 4.66
N MET A 74 -0.84 -1.21 3.69
CA MET A 74 -1.28 0.17 3.49
C MET A 74 -2.81 0.21 3.32
N PRO A 75 -3.57 0.16 4.41
CA PRO A 75 -5.03 0.13 4.33
C PRO A 75 -5.59 1.42 3.70
N SER A 76 -6.66 1.27 2.93
CA SER A 76 -7.39 2.37 2.28
C SER A 76 -8.68 2.72 3.00
N THR A 77 -9.20 1.84 3.87
CA THR A 77 -10.48 2.05 4.57
C THR A 77 -10.41 1.63 6.04
N ALA A 78 -11.35 2.14 6.85
CA ALA A 78 -11.46 1.79 8.26
C ALA A 78 -11.73 0.29 8.48
N SER A 79 -12.52 -0.33 7.62
CA SER A 79 -12.82 -1.77 7.72
C SER A 79 -11.59 -2.63 7.42
N GLN A 80 -10.75 -2.21 6.48
CA GLN A 80 -9.46 -2.89 6.25
C GLN A 80 -8.54 -2.79 7.46
N VAL A 81 -8.42 -1.62 8.09
CA VAL A 81 -7.65 -1.47 9.34
C VAL A 81 -8.13 -2.48 10.37
N LEU A 82 -9.45 -2.50 10.64
CA LEU A 82 -10.02 -3.38 11.65
C LEU A 82 -9.77 -4.87 11.36
N ARG A 83 -10.00 -5.30 10.12
CA ARG A 83 -9.81 -6.70 9.70
C ARG A 83 -8.33 -7.10 9.75
N SER A 84 -7.46 -6.26 9.20
CA SER A 84 -6.02 -6.55 9.17
C SER A 84 -5.42 -6.60 10.57
N TYR A 85 -5.85 -5.71 11.48
CA TYR A 85 -5.34 -5.72 12.85
C TYR A 85 -5.81 -6.97 13.60
N ARG A 86 -7.09 -7.32 13.49
CA ARG A 86 -7.61 -8.57 14.09
C ARG A 86 -6.89 -9.80 13.55
N HIS A 87 -6.66 -9.84 12.23
CA HIS A 87 -5.94 -10.94 11.61
C HIS A 87 -4.47 -11.00 12.05
N ALA A 88 -3.79 -9.85 12.10
CA ALA A 88 -2.40 -9.77 12.58
C ALA A 88 -2.27 -10.26 14.02
N LEU A 89 -3.14 -9.80 14.91
CA LEU A 89 -3.14 -10.18 16.33
C LEU A 89 -3.35 -11.69 16.54
N ASN A 90 -4.14 -12.33 15.69
CA ASN A 90 -4.50 -13.73 15.88
C ASN A 90 -3.60 -14.72 15.14
N ASN A 91 -2.99 -14.30 14.01
CA ASN A 91 -2.35 -15.25 13.08
C ASN A 91 -0.87 -14.99 12.83
N PHE A 92 -0.40 -13.74 12.98
CA PHE A 92 1.00 -13.43 12.65
C PHE A 92 1.96 -13.73 13.80
N GLN A 93 3.10 -14.31 13.44
CA GLN A 93 4.20 -14.64 14.34
C GLN A 93 5.45 -13.79 14.07
N SER A 94 5.37 -12.92 13.08
CA SER A 94 6.40 -11.98 12.66
C SER A 94 5.83 -10.56 12.65
N PRO A 95 6.67 -9.51 12.63
CA PRO A 95 6.18 -8.14 12.67
C PRO A 95 5.31 -7.80 11.46
N VAL A 96 4.22 -7.09 11.71
CA VAL A 96 3.38 -6.44 10.70
C VAL A 96 3.55 -4.93 10.85
N ILE A 97 3.82 -4.24 9.75
CA ILE A 97 3.88 -2.78 9.68
C ILE A 97 2.64 -2.28 8.93
N SER A 98 1.81 -1.50 9.61
CA SER A 98 0.67 -0.81 9.01
C SER A 98 1.04 0.65 8.76
N ILE A 99 1.10 1.04 7.49
CA ILE A 99 1.37 2.41 7.08
C ILE A 99 0.06 3.06 6.66
N GLU A 100 -0.39 4.03 7.46
CA GLU A 100 -1.70 4.65 7.36
C GLU A 100 -1.58 6.08 6.84
N HIS A 101 -2.36 6.41 5.82
CA HIS A 101 -2.34 7.77 5.27
C HIS A 101 -3.26 8.68 6.06
N ARG A 102 -2.72 9.80 6.57
CA ARG A 102 -3.45 10.70 7.47
C ARG A 102 -4.73 11.28 6.87
N LEU A 103 -4.77 11.56 5.58
CA LEU A 103 -5.97 12.10 4.93
C LEU A 103 -7.17 11.15 4.97
N LEU A 104 -6.95 9.86 5.22
CA LEU A 104 -8.03 8.89 5.38
C LEU A 104 -8.73 8.96 6.74
N TYR A 105 -8.12 9.58 7.76
CA TYR A 105 -8.66 9.59 9.13
C TYR A 105 -9.94 10.42 9.27
N ASP A 106 -10.09 11.47 8.46
CA ASP A 106 -11.24 12.34 8.48
C ASP A 106 -12.31 11.95 7.44
N MET A 107 -12.07 10.85 6.69
CA MET A 107 -13.01 10.36 5.69
C MET A 107 -14.06 9.43 6.30
N ILE A 108 -15.30 9.56 5.83
CA ILE A 108 -16.40 8.67 6.19
C ILE A 108 -16.56 7.63 5.08
N PHE A 109 -16.37 6.36 5.42
CA PHE A 109 -16.54 5.24 4.50
C PHE A 109 -17.90 4.59 4.71
N TYR A 110 -18.73 4.58 3.66
CA TYR A 110 -19.99 3.84 3.63
C TYR A 110 -19.75 2.44 3.06
N GLU A 111 -19.08 1.59 3.81
CA GLU A 111 -18.90 0.20 3.42
C GLU A 111 -20.11 -0.62 3.85
N LYS A 112 -20.67 -1.41 2.93
CA LYS A 112 -21.58 -2.49 3.33
C LYS A 112 -20.77 -3.45 4.22
N THR A 113 -21.23 -3.67 5.43
CA THR A 113 -20.73 -4.72 6.31
C THR A 113 -21.07 -6.07 5.67
N GLU A 114 -20.36 -6.43 4.61
CA GLU A 114 -20.32 -7.81 4.19
C GLU A 114 -19.57 -8.56 5.29
N ASN A 115 -20.24 -9.57 5.84
CA ASN A 115 -19.63 -10.59 6.67
C ASN A 115 -18.60 -11.37 5.81
N GLN A 116 -17.52 -10.71 5.43
CA GLN A 116 -16.36 -11.36 4.84
C GLN A 116 -15.59 -12.04 5.97
N SER A 117 -16.21 -13.08 6.51
CA SER A 117 -15.54 -14.13 7.26
C SER A 117 -14.74 -14.97 6.27
N GLY A 118 -13.59 -14.48 5.83
CA GLY A 118 -12.72 -15.18 4.91
C GLY A 118 -11.30 -14.66 5.01
N ASP A 119 -10.36 -15.49 4.66
CA ASP A 119 -8.92 -15.36 4.81
C ASP A 119 -8.24 -14.18 4.08
N ASN A 120 -8.99 -13.21 3.55
CA ASN A 120 -8.48 -12.14 2.69
C ASN A 120 -8.16 -10.82 3.41
N ALA A 121 -7.87 -10.86 4.71
CA ALA A 121 -7.50 -9.63 5.44
C ALA A 121 -6.14 -9.05 4.98
N PHE A 122 -5.31 -9.86 4.33
CA PHE A 122 -3.97 -9.52 3.82
C PHE A 122 -3.85 -9.85 2.34
N SER A 123 -4.79 -9.39 1.51
CA SER A 123 -4.75 -9.55 0.06
C SER A 123 -5.14 -8.27 -0.65
N ALA A 124 -4.69 -8.14 -1.90
CA ALA A 124 -5.23 -7.14 -2.82
C ALA A 124 -6.69 -7.46 -3.15
N ARG A 125 -7.44 -6.45 -3.57
CA ARG A 125 -8.85 -6.62 -3.95
C ARG A 125 -9.26 -5.68 -5.09
N ILE A 126 -10.18 -6.12 -5.93
CA ILE A 126 -10.83 -5.24 -6.90
C ILE A 126 -11.91 -4.46 -6.15
N VAL A 127 -11.75 -3.14 -6.05
CA VAL A 127 -12.72 -2.22 -5.41
C VAL A 127 -13.71 -1.64 -6.41
N GLN A 128 -13.38 -1.68 -7.69
CA GLN A 128 -14.24 -1.28 -8.79
C GLN A 128 -13.96 -2.14 -10.02
N GLN A 129 -14.99 -2.70 -10.61
CA GLN A 129 -14.89 -3.47 -11.86
C GLN A 129 -14.87 -2.55 -13.08
N GLY A 130 -14.08 -2.93 -14.09
CA GLY A 130 -14.00 -2.22 -15.36
C GLY A 130 -13.25 -3.03 -16.42
N ASP A 131 -13.25 -2.52 -17.64
CA ASP A 131 -12.63 -3.16 -18.81
C ASP A 131 -11.79 -2.20 -19.69
N GLY A 132 -11.84 -0.91 -19.37
CA GLY A 132 -11.14 0.13 -20.13
C GLY A 132 -9.67 0.29 -19.77
N VAL A 133 -9.36 0.33 -18.48
CA VAL A 133 -8.01 0.50 -17.92
C VAL A 133 -7.96 -0.06 -16.51
N THR A 134 -6.83 -0.67 -16.12
CA THR A 134 -6.54 -1.08 -14.74
C THR A 134 -5.77 0.03 -14.02
N ILE A 135 -6.27 0.44 -12.84
CA ILE A 135 -5.52 1.27 -11.90
C ILE A 135 -5.17 0.42 -10.68
N VAL A 136 -3.89 0.25 -10.39
CA VAL A 136 -3.39 -0.32 -9.14
C VAL A 136 -3.02 0.81 -8.20
N ALA A 137 -3.62 0.86 -7.03
CA ALA A 137 -3.44 1.96 -6.09
C ALA A 137 -3.16 1.48 -4.66
N THR A 138 -2.51 2.32 -3.86
CA THR A 138 -2.21 2.08 -2.45
C THR A 138 -2.88 3.12 -1.56
N SER A 139 -3.46 2.68 -0.43
CA SER A 139 -3.96 3.56 0.63
C SER A 139 -4.82 4.73 0.09
N TYR A 140 -4.45 5.98 0.37
CA TYR A 140 -5.17 7.19 -0.08
C TYR A 140 -5.34 7.28 -1.60
N MET A 141 -4.40 6.75 -2.38
CA MET A 141 -4.50 6.75 -3.84
C MET A 141 -5.66 5.92 -4.38
N VAL A 142 -6.22 5.01 -3.58
CA VAL A 142 -7.44 4.27 -3.94
C VAL A 142 -8.64 5.22 -4.04
N GLU A 143 -8.78 6.14 -3.10
CA GLU A 143 -9.83 7.17 -3.12
C GLU A 143 -9.68 8.12 -4.32
N GLU A 144 -8.45 8.55 -4.61
CA GLU A 144 -8.18 9.40 -5.77
C GLU A 144 -8.47 8.64 -7.09
N ALA A 145 -8.12 7.36 -7.17
CA ALA A 145 -8.45 6.52 -8.32
C ALA A 145 -9.98 6.39 -8.52
N GLN A 146 -10.75 6.24 -7.44
CA GLN A 146 -12.22 6.16 -7.53
C GLN A 146 -12.85 7.47 -8.00
N LYS A 147 -12.35 8.62 -7.51
CA LYS A 147 -12.79 9.94 -7.99
C LYS A 147 -12.48 10.13 -9.48
N ALA A 148 -11.26 9.79 -9.88
CA ALA A 148 -10.86 9.86 -11.28
C ALA A 148 -11.69 8.92 -12.18
N ALA A 149 -11.93 7.69 -11.73
CA ALA A 149 -12.75 6.71 -12.45
C ALA A 149 -14.19 7.17 -12.65
N LYS A 150 -14.78 7.78 -11.61
CA LYS A 150 -16.12 8.38 -11.72
C LYS A 150 -16.14 9.47 -12.77
N TRP A 151 -15.20 10.41 -12.73
CA TRP A 151 -15.10 11.51 -13.68
C TRP A 151 -14.91 11.01 -15.12
N VAL A 152 -13.99 10.08 -15.35
CA VAL A 152 -13.72 9.52 -16.70
C VAL A 152 -14.93 8.76 -17.24
N LYS A 153 -15.66 8.05 -16.39
CA LYS A 153 -16.90 7.38 -16.77
C LYS A 153 -17.98 8.38 -17.23
N GLU A 154 -18.14 9.48 -16.49
CA GLU A 154 -19.12 10.53 -16.80
C GLU A 154 -18.76 11.31 -18.07
N GLN A 155 -17.48 11.59 -18.31
CA GLN A 155 -17.02 12.40 -19.44
C GLN A 155 -16.76 11.61 -20.72
N GLN A 156 -16.36 10.35 -20.60
CA GLN A 156 -15.83 9.57 -21.74
C GLN A 156 -16.44 8.16 -21.86
N GLY A 157 -17.28 7.75 -20.92
CA GLY A 157 -17.89 6.42 -20.92
C GLY A 157 -16.89 5.27 -20.65
N ILE A 158 -15.68 5.57 -20.17
CA ILE A 158 -14.65 4.55 -19.92
C ILE A 158 -14.85 3.94 -18.53
N HIS A 159 -14.90 2.62 -18.45
CA HIS A 159 -15.03 1.87 -17.20
C HIS A 159 -13.64 1.45 -16.69
N VAL A 160 -13.24 2.03 -15.57
CA VAL A 160 -11.95 1.78 -14.93
C VAL A 160 -12.07 0.62 -13.95
N GLU A 161 -11.15 -0.34 -14.02
CA GLU A 161 -10.96 -1.33 -12.98
C GLU A 161 -9.95 -0.82 -11.96
N ILE A 162 -10.29 -0.87 -10.67
CA ILE A 162 -9.41 -0.39 -9.60
C ILE A 162 -9.07 -1.55 -8.67
N ILE A 163 -7.77 -1.77 -8.51
CA ILE A 163 -7.19 -2.72 -7.56
C ILE A 163 -6.59 -1.94 -6.39
N ASP A 164 -7.12 -2.18 -5.18
CA ASP A 164 -6.54 -1.78 -3.92
C ASP A 164 -5.47 -2.81 -3.54
N LEU A 165 -4.21 -2.42 -3.61
CA LEU A 165 -3.09 -3.35 -3.42
C LEU A 165 -2.98 -3.83 -1.97
N HIS A 166 -3.30 -3.01 -1.01
CA HIS A 166 -3.29 -3.24 0.43
C HIS A 166 -1.95 -3.77 0.99
N VAL A 167 -1.48 -4.95 0.54
CA VAL A 167 -0.20 -5.54 0.98
C VAL A 167 0.90 -5.18 0.00
N VAL A 168 1.82 -4.31 0.41
CA VAL A 168 2.87 -3.80 -0.47
C VAL A 168 4.18 -4.58 -0.39
N SER A 169 4.37 -5.40 0.64
CA SER A 169 5.53 -6.31 0.77
C SER A 169 5.36 -7.63 0.03
N HIS A 170 4.14 -7.98 -0.35
CA HIS A 170 3.80 -9.20 -1.09
C HIS A 170 2.73 -8.85 -2.11
N VAL A 171 3.18 -8.28 -3.23
CA VAL A 171 2.30 -7.82 -4.31
C VAL A 171 1.58 -9.00 -4.94
N ASP A 172 0.25 -8.91 -5.05
CA ASP A 172 -0.58 -9.89 -5.76
C ASP A 172 -0.45 -9.68 -7.28
N HIS A 173 0.63 -10.21 -7.82
CA HIS A 173 0.94 -10.10 -9.23
C HIS A 173 -0.04 -10.88 -10.11
N ASP A 174 -0.70 -11.92 -9.59
CA ASP A 174 -1.65 -12.72 -10.36
C ASP A 174 -2.94 -11.93 -10.60
N LEU A 175 -3.50 -11.34 -9.55
CA LEU A 175 -4.68 -10.47 -9.67
C LEU A 175 -4.43 -9.29 -10.63
N ILE A 176 -3.25 -8.65 -10.51
CA ILE A 176 -2.88 -7.53 -11.39
C ILE A 176 -2.75 -8.00 -12.83
N PHE A 177 -2.09 -9.13 -13.05
CA PHE A 177 -1.87 -9.67 -14.39
C PHE A 177 -3.19 -10.04 -15.07
N GLU A 178 -4.12 -10.68 -14.36
CA GLU A 178 -5.47 -11.00 -14.86
C GLU A 178 -6.23 -9.73 -15.26
N SER A 179 -6.23 -8.71 -14.43
CA SER A 179 -6.88 -7.44 -14.70
C SER A 179 -6.28 -6.75 -15.94
N VAL A 180 -4.94 -6.66 -16.01
CA VAL A 180 -4.25 -6.03 -17.14
C VAL A 180 -4.43 -6.83 -18.44
N THR A 181 -4.51 -8.15 -18.36
CA THR A 181 -4.82 -8.99 -19.53
C THR A 181 -6.19 -8.64 -20.13
N LYS A 182 -7.17 -8.35 -19.30
CA LYS A 182 -8.50 -7.90 -19.71
C LYS A 182 -8.48 -6.50 -20.32
N THR A 183 -7.83 -5.53 -19.64
CA THR A 183 -7.89 -4.12 -20.00
C THR A 183 -6.84 -3.68 -21.02
N GLY A 184 -5.68 -4.34 -21.04
CA GLY A 184 -4.52 -3.99 -21.85
C GLY A 184 -3.83 -2.68 -21.48
N ARG A 185 -4.22 -2.02 -20.38
CA ARG A 185 -3.71 -0.71 -19.94
C ARG A 185 -3.52 -0.70 -18.46
N LEU A 186 -2.39 -0.15 -18.01
CA LEU A 186 -2.03 -0.11 -16.59
C LEU A 186 -1.61 1.29 -16.16
N ILE A 187 -2.24 1.78 -15.11
CA ILE A 187 -1.83 2.92 -14.31
C ILE A 187 -1.52 2.44 -12.90
N ILE A 188 -0.43 2.90 -12.30
CA ILE A 188 -0.07 2.56 -10.93
C ILE A 188 0.07 3.86 -10.15
N ALA A 189 -0.58 3.94 -8.98
CA ALA A 189 -0.60 5.14 -8.16
C ALA A 189 -0.19 4.83 -6.72
N ASP A 190 0.90 5.45 -6.27
CA ASP A 190 1.43 5.32 -4.91
C ASP A 190 1.84 6.68 -4.35
N THR A 191 1.85 6.81 -3.04
CA THR A 191 2.21 8.05 -2.33
C THR A 191 3.72 8.24 -2.15
N SER A 192 4.56 7.30 -2.61
CA SER A 192 6.02 7.39 -2.51
C SER A 192 6.68 7.93 -3.79
N TRP A 193 8.00 8.05 -3.75
CA TRP A 193 8.80 8.32 -4.94
C TRP A 193 8.75 7.13 -5.91
N LEU A 194 8.78 7.41 -7.22
CA LEU A 194 8.74 6.38 -8.26
C LEU A 194 9.98 5.47 -8.28
N PRO A 195 11.22 6.00 -8.19
CA PRO A 195 12.41 5.13 -8.17
C PRO A 195 12.38 4.20 -6.95
N TYR A 196 12.57 2.90 -7.21
CA TYR A 196 12.58 1.83 -6.19
C TYR A 196 11.29 1.72 -5.35
N GLY A 197 10.19 2.33 -5.84
CA GLY A 197 8.89 2.33 -5.20
C GLY A 197 8.04 1.11 -5.53
N VAL A 198 6.84 1.05 -4.92
CA VAL A 198 5.83 0.01 -5.19
C VAL A 198 5.46 -0.04 -6.68
N CYS A 199 5.42 1.12 -7.35
CA CYS A 199 5.17 1.19 -8.79
C CYS A 199 6.16 0.36 -9.60
N ALA A 200 7.45 0.42 -9.26
CA ALA A 200 8.49 -0.36 -9.94
C ALA A 200 8.31 -1.86 -9.73
N GLU A 201 7.90 -2.30 -8.54
CA GLU A 201 7.64 -3.71 -8.24
C GLU A 201 6.43 -4.25 -9.02
N VAL A 202 5.36 -3.48 -9.12
CA VAL A 202 4.19 -3.85 -9.93
C VAL A 202 4.58 -3.98 -11.41
N CYS A 203 5.35 -3.03 -11.94
CA CYS A 203 5.86 -3.11 -13.31
C CYS A 203 6.72 -4.36 -13.53
N ARG A 204 7.63 -4.67 -12.59
CA ARG A 204 8.47 -5.88 -12.63
C ARG A 204 7.60 -7.14 -12.82
N GLY A 205 6.54 -7.28 -12.03
CA GLY A 205 5.66 -8.44 -12.10
C GLY A 205 4.96 -8.62 -13.45
N ILE A 206 4.58 -7.54 -14.13
CA ILE A 206 4.02 -7.60 -15.49
C ILE A 206 5.11 -7.98 -16.50
N MET A 207 6.29 -7.35 -16.42
CA MET A 207 7.39 -7.59 -17.36
C MET A 207 7.91 -9.01 -17.30
N GLU A 208 8.00 -9.60 -16.11
CA GLU A 208 8.43 -11.00 -15.93
C GLU A 208 7.44 -12.03 -16.46
N ARG A 209 6.14 -11.73 -16.40
CA ARG A 209 5.09 -12.64 -16.89
C ARG A 209 4.92 -12.54 -18.40
N ASN A 210 4.43 -11.42 -18.88
CA ASN A 210 4.24 -11.18 -20.31
C ASN A 210 3.97 -9.68 -20.58
N PRO A 211 4.97 -8.91 -21.02
CA PRO A 211 4.78 -7.50 -21.33
C PRO A 211 3.88 -7.24 -22.54
N ASN A 212 3.67 -8.25 -23.40
CA ASN A 212 2.87 -8.10 -24.62
C ASN A 212 1.37 -7.95 -24.36
N ILE A 213 0.91 -8.11 -23.11
CA ILE A 213 -0.48 -7.82 -22.73
C ILE A 213 -0.76 -6.31 -22.70
N LEU A 214 0.28 -5.50 -22.61
CA LEU A 214 0.18 -4.04 -22.59
C LEU A 214 0.00 -3.47 -23.99
N ARG A 215 -1.05 -2.69 -24.19
CA ARG A 215 -1.32 -1.95 -25.43
C ARG A 215 -0.64 -0.57 -25.46
N ASN A 216 -0.27 -0.07 -24.29
CA ASN A 216 0.36 1.24 -24.07
C ASN A 216 1.43 1.13 -23.00
N PRO A 217 2.41 2.05 -22.95
CA PRO A 217 3.33 2.14 -21.83
C PRO A 217 2.60 2.30 -20.50
N VAL A 218 3.16 1.69 -19.44
CA VAL A 218 2.61 1.82 -18.09
C VAL A 218 2.78 3.27 -17.61
N ILE A 219 1.71 3.83 -17.04
CA ILE A 219 1.75 5.13 -16.38
C ILE A 219 1.96 4.92 -14.89
N GLN A 220 2.95 5.58 -14.34
CA GLN A 220 3.26 5.55 -12.91
C GLN A 220 3.03 6.94 -12.32
N LEU A 221 2.21 7.02 -11.28
CA LEU A 221 1.90 8.24 -10.55
C LEU A 221 2.48 8.13 -9.14
N GLY A 222 3.30 9.08 -8.76
CA GLY A 222 3.94 9.16 -7.46
C GLY A 222 4.60 10.52 -7.25
N MET A 223 5.30 10.68 -6.14
CA MET A 223 6.00 11.93 -5.86
C MET A 223 7.17 12.15 -6.82
N GLN A 224 7.45 13.41 -7.14
CA GLN A 224 8.70 13.80 -7.78
C GLN A 224 9.89 13.36 -6.91
N HIS A 225 11.01 13.01 -7.55
CA HIS A 225 12.23 12.61 -6.85
C HIS A 225 12.93 13.80 -6.18
N ALA A 226 12.23 14.42 -5.26
CA ALA A 226 12.67 15.57 -4.47
C ALA A 226 12.11 15.47 -3.04
N PRO A 227 12.75 16.08 -2.03
CA PRO A 227 12.15 16.23 -0.72
C PRO A 227 10.85 17.01 -0.78
N CYS A 228 9.89 16.68 0.07
CA CYS A 228 8.61 17.38 0.12
C CYS A 228 8.81 18.83 0.56
N PRO A 229 8.32 19.82 -0.18
CA PRO A 229 8.41 21.22 0.23
C PRO A 229 7.52 21.51 1.43
N THR A 230 7.77 22.66 2.10
CA THR A 230 6.94 23.14 3.21
C THR A 230 5.82 24.08 2.74
N SER A 231 5.97 24.69 1.58
CA SER A 231 5.00 25.61 1.01
C SER A 231 3.84 24.86 0.38
N HIS A 232 2.60 25.16 0.76
CA HIS A 232 1.40 24.57 0.14
C HIS A 232 1.37 24.72 -1.39
N VAL A 233 1.83 25.83 -1.92
CA VAL A 233 1.87 26.09 -3.38
C VAL A 233 2.81 25.12 -4.12
N LEU A 234 3.76 24.51 -3.40
CA LEU A 234 4.75 23.59 -3.98
C LEU A 234 4.47 22.12 -3.61
N GLU A 235 3.53 21.88 -2.70
CA GLU A 235 3.14 20.50 -2.30
C GLU A 235 2.18 19.83 -3.30
N ASP A 236 1.45 20.62 -4.10
CA ASP A 236 0.42 20.18 -5.05
C ASP A 236 1.01 19.73 -6.39
#